data_8774fd95b4d8a589d458bf35057911ce
#
_entry.id   8774fd95b4d8a589d458bf35057911ce
#
_cell.length_a   1.000
_cell.length_b   1.000
_cell.length_c   1.000
_cell.angle_alpha   90.00
_cell.angle_beta   90.00
_cell.angle_gamma   90.00
#
_symmetry.space_group_name_H-M   'P 1'
#
loop_
_entity.id
_entity.type
_entity.pdbx_description
1 polymer ?
#
loop_
_entity_poly.entity_id
_entity_poly.type
_entity_poly.pdbx_seq_one_letter_code
_entity_poly.pdbx_strand_id
1 'polypeptide(L)'
;MLLAPHTMHQISTPIIQKTGAQAVVASLLRHSITSGFGIPSIHNIALYEALRQTPEFQHWIVRHEQAAGFAADGFYRSSGKVAVVFASTGPGNLFTLVPLLESLQTNTPVLLIGTNIASSLLASTGGALHETPEQLEIIRPLTRFARRVTSPDEINDVFAQAAEMLLGSLPGPHSLRSLMTSFLLH
;
A
#
# COMPACT_ATOMS: atom_id res chain seq x y z
N MET A 1 -52.33 10.78 -38.33
CA MET A 1 -51.30 9.76 -38.11
C MET A 1 -50.19 10.39 -37.30
N LEU A 2 -50.27 10.27 -35.98
CA LEU A 2 -49.35 10.90 -35.02
C LEU A 2 -48.16 9.94 -34.78
N LEU A 3 -46.96 10.42 -35.06
CA LEU A 3 -45.72 9.70 -34.79
C LEU A 3 -45.46 9.72 -33.27
N ALA A 4 -45.25 8.55 -32.69
CA ALA A 4 -44.86 8.35 -31.28
C ALA A 4 -43.45 8.88 -31.03
N PRO A 5 -43.18 9.47 -29.87
CA PRO A 5 -41.81 9.96 -29.54
C PRO A 5 -40.86 8.79 -29.31
N HIS A 6 -39.71 8.84 -30.01
CA HIS A 6 -38.58 7.93 -29.78
C HIS A 6 -38.04 8.15 -28.38
N THR A 7 -38.18 7.15 -27.53
CA THR A 7 -37.53 7.10 -26.23
C THR A 7 -36.01 6.94 -26.44
N MET A 8 -35.25 7.99 -26.16
CA MET A 8 -33.80 7.89 -26.13
C MET A 8 -33.41 6.96 -24.96
N HIS A 9 -32.87 5.80 -25.31
CA HIS A 9 -32.17 4.97 -24.34
C HIS A 9 -30.94 5.74 -23.83
N GLN A 10 -30.99 6.16 -22.57
CA GLN A 10 -29.79 6.63 -21.88
C GLN A 10 -28.83 5.45 -21.79
N ILE A 11 -27.77 5.51 -22.56
CA ILE A 11 -26.61 4.61 -22.41
C ILE A 11 -25.96 5.03 -21.09
N SER A 12 -26.27 4.30 -20.01
CA SER A 12 -25.54 4.44 -18.77
C SER A 12 -24.08 4.02 -19.04
N THR A 13 -23.18 4.99 -18.99
CA THR A 13 -21.75 4.71 -19.03
C THR A 13 -21.46 3.72 -17.90
N PRO A 14 -20.87 2.55 -18.16
CA PRO A 14 -20.56 1.60 -17.10
C PRO A 14 -19.66 2.30 -16.09
N ILE A 15 -20.05 2.28 -14.83
CA ILE A 15 -19.17 2.70 -13.72
C ILE A 15 -18.02 1.69 -13.72
N ILE A 16 -16.88 2.08 -14.26
CA ILE A 16 -15.66 1.26 -14.21
C ILE A 16 -15.26 1.21 -12.74
N GLN A 17 -15.60 0.10 -12.10
CA GLN A 17 -15.21 -0.14 -10.73
C GLN A 17 -13.68 -0.25 -10.69
N LYS A 18 -13.03 0.63 -9.94
CA LYS A 18 -11.57 0.61 -9.78
C LYS A 18 -11.15 -0.69 -9.09
N THR A 19 -10.10 -1.31 -9.59
CA THR A 19 -9.47 -2.44 -8.89
C THR A 19 -8.88 -1.97 -7.56
N GLY A 20 -8.69 -2.89 -6.61
CA GLY A 20 -8.02 -2.57 -5.35
C GLY A 20 -6.65 -1.91 -5.57
N ALA A 21 -5.87 -2.38 -6.55
CA ALA A 21 -4.59 -1.80 -6.94
C ALA A 21 -4.71 -0.34 -7.39
N GLN A 22 -5.68 -0.05 -8.25
CA GLN A 22 -5.95 1.32 -8.71
C GLN A 22 -6.44 2.23 -7.58
N ALA A 23 -7.23 1.69 -6.64
CA ALA A 23 -7.67 2.43 -5.46
C ALA A 23 -6.50 2.78 -4.54
N VAL A 24 -5.55 1.86 -4.34
CA VAL A 24 -4.31 2.09 -3.60
C VAL A 24 -3.50 3.23 -4.22
N VAL A 25 -3.21 3.16 -5.52
CA VAL A 25 -2.42 4.19 -6.21
C VAL A 25 -3.13 5.54 -6.17
N ALA A 26 -4.44 5.58 -6.41
CA ALA A 26 -5.22 6.81 -6.31
C ALA A 26 -5.20 7.40 -4.88
N SER A 27 -5.20 6.56 -3.85
CA SER A 27 -5.11 7.02 -2.46
C SER A 27 -3.72 7.56 -2.12
N LEU A 28 -2.64 6.95 -2.62
CA LEU A 28 -1.28 7.49 -2.50
C LEU A 28 -1.19 8.91 -3.07
N LEU A 29 -1.67 9.11 -4.31
CA LEU A 29 -1.65 10.42 -4.95
C LEU A 29 -2.49 11.46 -4.20
N ARG A 30 -3.66 11.07 -3.70
CA ARG A 30 -4.54 11.95 -2.90
C ARG A 30 -3.84 12.49 -1.66
N HIS A 31 -2.96 11.70 -1.06
CA HIS A 31 -2.17 12.09 0.10
C HIS A 31 -0.77 12.61 -0.26
N SER A 32 -0.55 12.99 -1.53
CA SER A 32 0.72 13.52 -2.03
C SER A 32 1.93 12.58 -1.85
N ILE A 33 1.67 11.28 -1.77
CA ILE A 33 2.71 10.25 -1.77
C ILE A 33 2.93 9.82 -3.21
N THR A 34 3.97 10.34 -3.83
CA THR A 34 4.26 10.17 -5.26
C THR A 34 5.54 9.40 -5.54
N SER A 35 6.15 8.84 -4.51
CA SER A 35 7.45 8.18 -4.62
C SER A 35 7.45 6.85 -3.88
N GLY A 36 8.10 5.84 -4.44
CA GLY A 36 8.18 4.54 -3.79
C GLY A 36 9.31 3.65 -4.28
N PHE A 37 9.63 2.67 -3.47
CA PHE A 37 10.70 1.71 -3.67
C PHE A 37 10.16 0.29 -3.48
N GLY A 38 10.64 -0.67 -4.25
CA GLY A 38 10.22 -2.06 -4.07
C GLY A 38 10.63 -2.98 -5.20
N ILE A 39 10.08 -4.19 -5.18
CA ILE A 39 10.37 -5.25 -6.15
C ILE A 39 9.06 -5.80 -6.69
N PRO A 40 8.87 -5.84 -8.03
CA PRO A 40 7.73 -6.54 -8.64
C PRO A 40 7.75 -8.04 -8.32
N SER A 41 6.59 -8.59 -8.03
CA SER A 41 6.42 -10.02 -7.81
C SER A 41 5.05 -10.49 -8.27
N ILE A 42 4.83 -11.80 -8.30
CA ILE A 42 3.54 -12.37 -8.69
C ILE A 42 2.40 -11.90 -7.78
N HIS A 43 2.67 -11.62 -6.50
CA HIS A 43 1.64 -11.23 -5.53
C HIS A 43 1.29 -9.74 -5.58
N ASN A 44 2.14 -8.90 -6.17
CA ASN A 44 1.91 -7.47 -6.28
C ASN A 44 1.86 -6.95 -7.71
N ILE A 45 1.78 -7.84 -8.70
CA ILE A 45 1.83 -7.47 -10.13
C ILE A 45 0.71 -6.48 -10.53
N ALA A 46 -0.49 -6.66 -9.98
CA ALA A 46 -1.61 -5.77 -10.26
C ALA A 46 -1.33 -4.34 -9.75
N LEU A 47 -0.65 -4.20 -8.62
CA LEU A 47 -0.22 -2.92 -8.07
C LEU A 47 0.82 -2.25 -8.97
N TYR A 48 1.81 -3.01 -9.44
CA TYR A 48 2.83 -2.50 -10.36
C TYR A 48 2.24 -2.10 -11.71
N GLU A 49 1.21 -2.81 -12.20
CA GLU A 49 0.50 -2.41 -13.41
C GLU A 49 -0.27 -1.09 -13.19
N ALA A 50 -0.90 -0.90 -12.05
CA ALA A 50 -1.54 0.37 -11.71
C ALA A 50 -0.53 1.52 -11.59
N LEU A 51 0.65 1.28 -11.01
CA LEU A 51 1.75 2.26 -10.94
C LEU A 51 2.26 2.61 -12.35
N ARG A 52 2.44 1.62 -13.22
CA ARG A 52 2.87 1.83 -14.61
C ARG A 52 1.93 2.74 -15.41
N GLN A 53 0.64 2.70 -15.09
CA GLN A 53 -0.40 3.53 -15.69
C GLN A 53 -0.51 4.93 -15.06
N THR A 54 0.34 5.24 -14.08
CA THR A 54 0.28 6.47 -13.28
C THR A 54 1.60 7.23 -13.38
N PRO A 55 1.81 8.05 -14.43
CA PRO A 55 3.08 8.72 -14.69
C PRO A 55 3.50 9.73 -13.60
N GLU A 56 2.55 10.18 -12.79
CA GLU A 56 2.80 11.07 -11.65
C GLU A 56 3.49 10.37 -10.48
N PHE A 57 3.48 9.03 -10.46
CA PHE A 57 4.12 8.24 -9.41
C PHE A 57 5.51 7.77 -9.87
N GLN A 58 6.54 8.15 -9.14
CA GLN A 58 7.91 7.70 -9.38
C GLN A 58 8.20 6.44 -8.57
N HIS A 59 8.55 5.37 -9.25
CA HIS A 59 8.90 4.11 -8.63
C HIS A 59 10.34 3.70 -8.98
N TRP A 60 11.10 3.32 -7.95
CA TRP A 60 12.46 2.79 -8.10
C TRP A 60 12.50 1.32 -7.71
N ILE A 61 12.97 0.49 -8.65
CA ILE A 61 13.18 -0.94 -8.40
C ILE A 61 14.51 -1.11 -7.65
N VAL A 62 14.46 -1.85 -6.56
CA VAL A 62 15.63 -2.23 -5.77
C VAL A 62 15.95 -3.72 -5.96
N ARG A 63 17.07 -4.18 -5.43
CA ARG A 63 17.46 -5.60 -5.51
C ARG A 63 17.18 -6.40 -4.24
N HIS A 64 16.74 -5.73 -3.18
CA HIS A 64 16.40 -6.33 -1.90
C HIS A 64 15.42 -5.43 -1.17
N GLU A 65 14.40 -5.98 -0.53
CA GLU A 65 13.34 -5.21 0.13
C GLU A 65 13.86 -4.40 1.32
N GLN A 66 14.90 -4.89 1.99
CA GLN A 66 15.59 -4.12 3.03
C GLN A 66 16.15 -2.80 2.46
N ALA A 67 16.70 -2.84 1.25
CA ALA A 67 17.17 -1.62 0.58
C ALA A 67 16.01 -0.66 0.25
N ALA A 68 14.82 -1.17 -0.08
CA ALA A 68 13.63 -0.35 -0.29
C ALA A 68 13.26 0.42 0.99
N GLY A 69 13.27 -0.26 2.13
CA GLY A 69 12.96 0.35 3.43
C GLY A 69 13.96 1.45 3.80
N PHE A 70 15.26 1.19 3.70
CA PHE A 70 16.29 2.21 3.97
C PHE A 70 16.26 3.35 2.95
N ALA A 71 15.92 3.06 1.68
CA ALA A 71 15.77 4.11 0.68
C ALA A 71 14.57 5.03 1.00
N ALA A 72 13.45 4.48 1.44
CA ALA A 72 12.29 5.26 1.87
C ALA A 72 12.59 6.12 3.12
N ASP A 73 13.30 5.56 4.10
CA ASP A 73 13.77 6.28 5.29
C ASP A 73 14.69 7.46 4.88
N GLY A 74 15.74 7.18 4.10
CA GLY A 74 16.66 8.20 3.61
C GLY A 74 16.00 9.25 2.72
N PHE A 75 15.01 8.85 1.92
CA PHE A 75 14.23 9.77 1.10
C PHE A 75 13.48 10.80 1.96
N TYR A 76 12.84 10.35 3.05
CA TYR A 76 12.18 11.28 3.96
C TYR A 76 13.19 12.21 4.64
N ARG A 77 14.29 11.68 5.16
CA ARG A 77 15.32 12.47 5.85
C ARG A 77 15.91 13.56 4.95
N SER A 78 16.02 13.30 3.65
CA SER A 78 16.60 14.24 2.68
C SER A 78 15.60 15.22 2.08
N SER A 79 14.33 14.82 1.93
CA SER A 79 13.33 15.59 1.19
C SER A 79 12.17 16.10 2.04
N GLY A 80 11.96 15.56 3.23
CA GLY A 80 10.77 15.79 4.05
C GLY A 80 9.49 15.16 3.50
N LYS A 81 9.58 14.35 2.42
CA LYS A 81 8.44 13.71 1.76
C LYS A 81 8.38 12.24 2.12
N VAL A 82 7.17 11.74 2.37
CA VAL A 82 6.96 10.30 2.60
C VAL A 82 7.13 9.54 1.31
N ALA A 83 7.84 8.42 1.37
CA ALA A 83 7.89 7.43 0.31
C ALA A 83 7.24 6.12 0.77
N VAL A 84 6.75 5.34 -0.20
CA VAL A 84 6.15 4.04 0.05
C VAL A 84 7.13 2.92 -0.27
N VAL A 85 7.13 1.88 0.55
CA VAL A 85 7.80 0.60 0.30
C VAL A 85 6.76 -0.39 -0.19
N PHE A 86 6.98 -0.96 -1.37
CA PHE A 86 6.16 -2.04 -1.90
C PHE A 86 6.88 -3.37 -1.69
N ALA A 87 6.32 -4.22 -0.85
CA ALA A 87 6.88 -5.52 -0.55
C ALA A 87 5.95 -6.66 -0.98
N SER A 88 6.55 -7.74 -1.42
CA SER A 88 5.84 -8.97 -1.74
C SER A 88 5.43 -9.73 -0.47
N THR A 89 4.56 -10.70 -0.65
CA THR A 89 4.08 -11.64 0.37
C THR A 89 5.23 -12.37 1.06
N GLY A 90 5.06 -12.67 2.32
CA GLY A 90 5.96 -13.50 3.10
C GLY A 90 7.37 -12.94 3.21
N PRO A 91 8.39 -13.62 2.63
CA PRO A 91 9.79 -13.20 2.74
C PRO A 91 10.02 -11.73 2.36
N GLY A 92 9.35 -11.22 1.32
CA GLY A 92 9.48 -9.82 0.92
C GLY A 92 9.08 -8.85 2.03
N ASN A 93 7.97 -9.11 2.70
CA ASN A 93 7.56 -8.32 3.86
C ASN A 93 8.54 -8.47 5.03
N LEU A 94 9.00 -9.69 5.32
CA LEU A 94 9.92 -9.95 6.44
C LEU A 94 11.27 -9.24 6.26
N PHE A 95 11.78 -9.13 5.03
CA PHE A 95 13.00 -8.38 4.76
C PHE A 95 12.88 -6.87 5.02
N THR A 96 11.68 -6.34 5.18
CA THR A 96 11.50 -4.92 5.56
C THR A 96 11.58 -4.67 7.06
N LEU A 97 11.64 -5.70 7.92
CA LEU A 97 11.61 -5.54 9.37
C LEU A 97 12.76 -4.69 9.92
N VAL A 98 13.97 -4.88 9.38
CA VAL A 98 15.15 -4.13 9.85
C VAL A 98 15.03 -2.64 9.59
N PRO A 99 14.77 -2.16 8.35
CA PRO A 99 14.56 -0.73 8.12
C PRO A 99 13.32 -0.16 8.82
N LEU A 100 12.27 -0.95 9.02
CA LEU A 100 11.10 -0.50 9.80
C LEU A 100 11.46 -0.26 11.26
N LEU A 101 12.29 -1.12 11.87
CA LEU A 101 12.79 -0.92 13.22
C LEU A 101 13.61 0.38 13.32
N GLU A 102 14.50 0.63 12.36
CA GLU A 102 15.27 1.88 12.29
C GLU A 102 14.36 3.09 12.18
N SER A 103 13.42 3.06 11.23
CA SER A 103 12.46 4.15 11.03
C SER A 103 11.58 4.39 12.27
N LEU A 104 11.21 3.33 13.00
CA LEU A 104 10.47 3.41 14.25
C LEU A 104 11.29 4.12 15.33
N GLN A 105 12.56 3.75 15.50
CA GLN A 105 13.46 4.33 16.51
C GLN A 105 13.79 5.80 16.23
N THR A 106 13.92 6.14 14.95
CA THR A 106 14.28 7.50 14.53
C THR A 106 13.07 8.40 14.22
N ASN A 107 11.85 7.89 14.43
CA ASN A 107 10.60 8.59 14.11
C ASN A 107 10.51 9.05 12.65
N THR A 108 11.07 8.28 11.73
CA THR A 108 11.01 8.55 10.29
C THR A 108 9.72 7.96 9.71
N PRO A 109 8.83 8.76 9.09
CA PRO A 109 7.62 8.22 8.48
C PRO A 109 7.93 7.44 7.21
N VAL A 110 7.61 6.17 7.23
CA VAL A 110 7.69 5.25 6.09
C VAL A 110 6.36 4.50 5.98
N LEU A 111 5.82 4.43 4.77
CA LEU A 111 4.62 3.64 4.47
C LEU A 111 5.03 2.31 3.85
N LEU A 112 4.72 1.20 4.50
CA LEU A 112 4.87 -0.13 3.89
C LEU A 112 3.52 -0.61 3.36
N ILE A 113 3.48 -0.97 2.09
CA ILE A 113 2.38 -1.68 1.44
C ILE A 113 2.86 -3.08 1.10
N GLY A 114 2.46 -4.04 1.92
CA GLY A 114 2.77 -5.44 1.72
C GLY A 114 1.57 -6.21 1.17
N THR A 115 1.82 -7.16 0.29
CA THR A 115 0.80 -8.08 -0.17
C THR A 115 0.72 -9.34 0.68
N ASN A 116 -0.32 -10.14 0.49
CA ASN A 116 -0.45 -11.46 1.09
C ASN A 116 -0.88 -12.46 0.02
N ILE A 117 -0.92 -13.75 0.37
CA ILE A 117 -1.53 -14.79 -0.46
C ILE A 117 -3.02 -14.50 -0.66
N ALA A 118 -3.63 -15.11 -1.68
CA ALA A 118 -5.05 -14.94 -1.97
C ALA A 118 -5.92 -15.25 -0.73
N SER A 119 -6.98 -14.47 -0.51
CA SER A 119 -7.85 -14.60 0.67
C SER A 119 -8.47 -15.98 0.79
N SER A 120 -8.77 -16.62 -0.34
CA SER A 120 -9.27 -17.99 -0.40
C SER A 120 -8.29 -19.04 0.15
N LEU A 121 -7.01 -18.71 0.21
CA LEU A 121 -5.95 -19.59 0.71
C LEU A 121 -5.55 -19.30 2.16
N LEU A 122 -5.95 -18.15 2.72
CA LEU A 122 -5.57 -17.75 4.09
C LEU A 122 -6.06 -18.71 5.18
N ALA A 123 -7.15 -19.43 4.93
CA ALA A 123 -7.70 -20.42 5.86
C ALA A 123 -7.18 -21.84 5.57
N SER A 124 -6.39 -22.02 4.53
CA SER A 124 -5.85 -23.32 4.16
C SER A 124 -4.44 -23.46 4.75
N THR A 125 -4.11 -24.61 5.30
CA THR A 125 -2.73 -24.96 5.70
C THR A 125 -1.96 -25.57 4.53
N GLY A 126 -2.23 -25.10 3.32
CA GLY A 126 -1.87 -25.79 2.09
C GLY A 126 -0.46 -25.50 1.55
N GLY A 127 0.36 -24.67 2.22
CA GLY A 127 1.71 -24.35 1.73
C GLY A 127 1.69 -23.50 0.45
N ALA A 128 0.85 -22.49 0.40
CA ALA A 128 0.84 -21.54 -0.71
C ALA A 128 2.21 -20.83 -0.83
N LEU A 129 2.58 -20.48 -2.06
CA LEU A 129 3.84 -19.78 -2.31
C LEU A 129 3.96 -18.53 -1.42
N HIS A 130 5.04 -18.43 -0.66
CA HIS A 130 5.32 -17.32 0.27
C HIS A 130 4.30 -17.17 1.41
N GLU A 131 3.50 -18.19 1.66
CA GLU A 131 2.62 -18.18 2.84
C GLU A 131 3.45 -17.94 4.10
N THR A 132 3.02 -16.96 4.90
CA THR A 132 3.64 -16.64 6.18
C THR A 132 2.54 -16.51 7.22
N PRO A 133 2.47 -17.44 8.18
CA PRO A 133 1.50 -17.36 9.26
C PRO A 133 1.61 -16.02 9.99
N GLU A 134 0.47 -15.42 10.29
CA GLU A 134 0.40 -14.20 11.10
C GLU A 134 1.33 -13.06 10.62
N GLN A 135 1.53 -12.92 9.29
CA GLN A 135 2.44 -11.93 8.70
C GLN A 135 2.23 -10.53 9.27
N LEU A 136 0.97 -10.10 9.47
CA LEU A 136 0.65 -8.78 10.02
C LEU A 136 1.10 -8.67 11.49
N GLU A 137 0.92 -9.71 12.27
CA GLU A 137 1.27 -9.73 13.70
C GLU A 137 2.78 -9.72 13.91
N ILE A 138 3.55 -10.29 12.98
CA ILE A 138 5.02 -10.22 13.01
C ILE A 138 5.49 -8.77 12.79
N ILE A 139 4.81 -8.02 11.95
CA ILE A 139 5.19 -6.65 11.56
C ILE A 139 4.64 -5.61 12.53
N ARG A 140 3.49 -5.87 13.14
CA ARG A 140 2.78 -4.95 14.05
C ARG A 140 3.66 -4.31 15.14
N PRO A 141 4.55 -5.05 15.85
CA PRO A 141 5.41 -4.45 16.88
C PRO A 141 6.41 -3.41 16.35
N LEU A 142 6.68 -3.42 15.05
CA LEU A 142 7.65 -2.53 14.41
C LEU A 142 6.97 -1.33 13.70
N THR A 143 5.67 -1.14 13.94
CA THR A 143 4.89 -0.10 13.28
C THR A 143 3.93 0.56 14.26
N ARG A 144 3.55 1.80 13.99
CA ARG A 144 2.57 2.55 14.79
C ARG A 144 1.14 2.28 14.37
N PHE A 145 0.97 1.86 13.14
CA PHE A 145 -0.31 1.49 12.57
C PHE A 145 -0.10 0.28 11.66
N ALA A 146 -0.84 -0.77 11.89
CA ALA A 146 -0.84 -1.96 11.05
C ALA A 146 -2.29 -2.39 10.81
N ARG A 147 -2.70 -2.42 9.55
CA ARG A 147 -4.07 -2.76 9.16
C ARG A 147 -4.05 -3.72 7.98
N ARG A 148 -4.90 -4.74 8.04
CA ARG A 148 -5.26 -5.58 6.89
C ARG A 148 -6.47 -4.96 6.21
N VAL A 149 -6.40 -4.78 4.90
CA VAL A 149 -7.53 -4.41 4.06
C VAL A 149 -8.12 -5.69 3.46
N THR A 150 -9.41 -5.89 3.61
CA THR A 150 -10.12 -7.09 3.16
C THR A 150 -11.08 -6.80 2.01
N SER A 151 -11.36 -5.52 1.75
CA SER A 151 -12.24 -5.05 0.67
C SER A 151 -11.64 -3.81 0.01
N PRO A 152 -11.78 -3.64 -1.31
CA PRO A 152 -11.41 -2.40 -1.99
C PRO A 152 -12.08 -1.14 -1.42
N ASP A 153 -13.27 -1.28 -0.86
CA ASP A 153 -14.05 -0.15 -0.30
C ASP A 153 -13.40 0.43 0.97
N GLU A 154 -12.65 -0.38 1.73
CA GLU A 154 -11.94 0.06 2.93
C GLU A 154 -10.68 0.89 2.61
N ILE A 155 -10.16 0.80 1.38
CA ILE A 155 -8.84 1.36 1.03
C ILE A 155 -8.76 2.84 1.36
N ASN A 156 -9.76 3.62 0.96
CA ASN A 156 -9.75 5.07 1.17
C ASN A 156 -9.71 5.44 2.67
N ASP A 157 -10.52 4.76 3.48
CA ASP A 157 -10.60 5.04 4.92
C ASP A 157 -9.34 4.61 5.65
N VAL A 158 -8.77 3.46 5.27
CA VAL A 158 -7.52 2.98 5.84
C VAL A 158 -6.37 3.91 5.47
N PHE A 159 -6.33 4.42 4.22
CA PHE A 159 -5.31 5.41 3.82
C PHE A 159 -5.48 6.75 4.52
N ALA A 160 -6.72 7.21 4.77
CA ALA A 160 -6.95 8.44 5.52
C ALA A 160 -6.42 8.32 6.95
N GLN A 161 -6.73 7.22 7.64
CA GLN A 161 -6.19 6.92 8.98
C GLN A 161 -4.67 6.85 8.96
N ALA A 162 -4.12 6.16 7.96
CA ALA A 162 -2.70 6.02 7.74
C ALA A 162 -2.00 7.36 7.55
N ALA A 163 -2.56 8.22 6.69
CA ALA A 163 -2.01 9.54 6.40
C ALA A 163 -2.07 10.46 7.63
N GLU A 164 -3.13 10.38 8.42
CA GLU A 164 -3.23 11.10 9.69
C GLU A 164 -2.10 10.72 10.65
N MET A 165 -1.78 9.44 10.74
CA MET A 165 -0.68 8.94 11.57
C MET A 165 0.70 9.32 11.03
N LEU A 166 0.87 9.31 9.70
CA LEU A 166 2.14 9.63 9.03
C LEU A 166 2.45 11.13 9.01
N LEU A 167 1.42 11.95 8.78
CA LEU A 167 1.57 13.37 8.46
C LEU A 167 1.03 14.26 9.58
N GLY A 168 0.25 13.70 10.50
CA GLY A 168 -0.37 14.41 11.62
C GLY A 168 0.67 14.96 12.59
N SER A 169 0.52 16.20 12.96
CA SER A 169 1.26 16.84 14.02
C SER A 169 0.62 16.49 15.37
N LEU A 170 1.03 15.38 15.97
CA LEU A 170 0.82 15.20 17.40
C LEU A 170 1.85 16.09 18.12
N PRO A 171 1.43 17.10 18.88
CA PRO A 171 2.36 17.92 19.64
C PRO A 171 2.97 17.08 20.77
N GLY A 172 4.28 16.86 20.71
CA GLY A 172 5.04 16.18 21.76
C GLY A 172 6.18 15.34 21.25
N PRO A 173 7.16 14.96 22.11
CA PRO A 173 8.33 14.18 21.75
C PRO A 173 8.02 12.72 21.35
N HIS A 174 6.75 12.34 21.22
CA HIS A 174 6.28 11.00 20.93
C HIS A 174 5.51 10.86 19.60
N SER A 175 5.58 11.85 18.73
CA SER A 175 4.94 11.76 17.41
C SER A 175 5.73 10.79 16.52
N LEU A 176 5.42 9.53 16.65
CA LEU A 176 6.03 8.43 15.92
C LEU A 176 5.32 8.24 14.60
N ARG A 177 6.10 8.13 13.54
CA ARG A 177 5.65 8.27 12.16
C ARG A 177 6.07 7.11 11.27
N SER A 178 6.15 5.91 11.82
CA SER A 178 6.34 4.73 11.00
C SER A 178 5.00 4.01 10.87
N LEU A 179 4.56 3.80 9.66
CA LEU A 179 3.28 3.20 9.34
C LEU A 179 3.46 2.00 8.44
N MET A 180 2.87 0.91 8.84
CA MET A 180 2.68 -0.22 7.96
C MET A 180 1.20 -0.43 7.68
N THR A 181 0.87 -0.50 6.41
CA THR A 181 -0.43 -0.96 5.96
C THR A 181 -0.22 -2.18 5.07
N SER A 182 -0.67 -3.34 5.52
CA SER A 182 -0.66 -4.55 4.70
C SER A 182 -1.97 -4.61 3.93
N PHE A 183 -1.89 -4.49 2.61
CA PHE A 183 -3.04 -4.65 1.74
C PHE A 183 -3.07 -6.07 1.18
N LEU A 184 -4.20 -6.72 1.30
CA LEU A 184 -4.52 -7.90 0.51
C LEU A 184 -5.10 -7.42 -0.81
N LEU A 185 -4.26 -7.38 -1.84
CA LEU A 185 -4.73 -7.11 -3.20
C LEU A 185 -5.09 -8.45 -3.84
N HIS A 186 -6.33 -8.60 -4.25
CA HIS A 186 -6.83 -9.72 -5.05
C HIS A 186 -6.89 -9.32 -6.50
#